data_9d9cecf649f385e01be6ee0cc90b71b5
#
_entry.id   9d9cecf649f385e01be6ee0cc90b71b5
#
_cell.length_a   1.000
_cell.length_b   1.000
_cell.length_c   1.000
_cell.angle_alpha   90.00
_cell.angle_beta   90.00
_cell.angle_gamma   90.00
#
_symmetry.space_group_name_H-M   'P 1'
#
loop_
_entity.id
_entity.type
_entity.pdbx_description
1 polymer ?
#
loop_
_entity_poly.entity_id
_entity_poly.type
_entity_poly.pdbx_seq_one_letter_code
_entity_poly.pdbx_strand_id
1 'polypeptide(L)'
;PSRGILGQSAEAKDSAINATIGTAFEEDGSPLCLECLEDLVKIPSTAYLYTPSYGLPGLRETWREMIVCKNPSLAGKCFSMPVVTNALTHGLSVASYLFVDPGDRIILPDLFWDNYELLFEAAYGGTLTTFPMFDNGHFNVAGLDRLLQSPGERKLVVLNFPNNPTGYTATEDD
;
A
#
# COMPACT_ATOMS: atom_id res chain seq x y z
N PRO A 1 10.48 -6.59 -20.47
CA PRO A 1 10.86 -5.21 -20.18
C PRO A 1 12.31 -5.19 -19.69
N SER A 2 13.15 -4.33 -20.27
CA SER A 2 14.55 -4.19 -19.87
C SER A 2 14.75 -3.18 -18.73
N ARG A 3 13.68 -2.70 -18.13
CA ARG A 3 13.68 -1.70 -17.04
C ARG A 3 12.65 -2.07 -15.97
N GLY A 4 12.81 -1.51 -14.77
CA GLY A 4 11.99 -1.78 -13.61
C GLY A 4 12.36 -3.06 -12.87
N ILE A 5 11.56 -3.41 -11.85
CA ILE A 5 11.82 -4.52 -10.92
C ILE A 5 12.01 -5.88 -11.62
N LEU A 6 11.28 -6.14 -12.70
CA LEU A 6 11.40 -7.39 -13.44
C LEU A 6 12.71 -7.49 -14.21
N GLY A 7 13.23 -6.36 -14.73
CA GLY A 7 14.55 -6.29 -15.34
C GLY A 7 15.64 -6.54 -14.33
N GLN A 8 15.59 -5.86 -13.20
CA GLN A 8 16.53 -6.04 -12.08
C GLN A 8 16.50 -7.46 -11.53
N SER A 9 15.32 -8.07 -11.39
CA SER A 9 15.18 -9.45 -10.95
C SER A 9 15.82 -10.45 -11.92
N ALA A 10 15.71 -10.20 -13.22
CA ALA A 10 16.35 -11.04 -14.25
C ALA A 10 17.87 -10.92 -14.20
N GLU A 11 18.41 -9.72 -13.98
CA GLU A 11 19.86 -9.48 -13.83
C GLU A 11 20.41 -10.13 -12.55
N ALA A 12 19.64 -10.12 -11.46
CA ALA A 12 20.04 -10.68 -10.18
C ALA A 12 19.78 -12.19 -10.05
N LYS A 13 19.34 -12.87 -11.11
CA LYS A 13 18.92 -14.28 -11.07
C LYS A 13 19.97 -15.22 -10.49
N ASP A 14 21.24 -14.99 -10.82
CA ASP A 14 22.38 -15.84 -10.41
C ASP A 14 23.13 -15.24 -9.20
N SER A 15 22.59 -14.21 -8.55
CA SER A 15 23.17 -13.62 -7.35
C SER A 15 22.97 -14.53 -6.15
N ALA A 16 23.95 -14.59 -5.25
CA ALA A 16 23.87 -15.39 -4.01
C ALA A 16 22.72 -14.92 -3.11
N ILE A 17 22.37 -13.63 -3.17
CA ILE A 17 21.22 -13.04 -2.49
C ILE A 17 20.46 -12.22 -3.53
N ASN A 18 19.22 -12.59 -3.81
CA ASN A 18 18.33 -11.85 -4.68
C ASN A 18 17.15 -11.30 -3.85
N ALA A 19 17.19 -10.01 -3.54
CA ALA A 19 16.16 -9.30 -2.79
C ALA A 19 15.40 -8.28 -3.66
N THR A 20 15.36 -8.48 -4.97
CA THR A 20 14.67 -7.58 -5.90
C THR A 20 13.15 -7.68 -5.83
N ILE A 21 12.63 -8.86 -5.43
CA ILE A 21 11.20 -9.09 -5.21
C ILE A 21 11.02 -9.50 -3.76
N GLY A 22 10.09 -8.84 -3.06
CA GLY A 22 9.81 -9.08 -1.64
C GLY A 22 9.03 -10.38 -1.39
N THR A 23 9.54 -11.50 -1.86
CA THR A 23 9.00 -12.83 -1.58
C THR A 23 9.80 -13.47 -0.46
N ALA A 24 9.11 -13.95 0.58
CA ALA A 24 9.74 -14.70 1.66
C ALA A 24 9.87 -16.18 1.30
N PHE A 25 10.99 -16.78 1.68
CA PHE A 25 11.28 -18.19 1.46
C PHE A 25 11.72 -18.84 2.77
N GLU A 26 11.48 -20.14 2.88
CA GLU A 26 12.05 -21.01 3.90
C GLU A 26 13.56 -21.23 3.63
N GLU A 27 14.27 -21.80 4.60
CA GLU A 27 15.70 -22.08 4.48
C GLU A 27 16.05 -23.07 3.35
N ASP A 28 15.11 -23.94 2.99
CA ASP A 28 15.24 -24.92 1.90
C ASP A 28 14.92 -24.33 0.52
N GLY A 29 14.53 -23.04 0.45
CA GLY A 29 14.17 -22.34 -0.76
C GLY A 29 12.71 -22.52 -1.21
N SER A 30 11.88 -23.21 -0.44
CA SER A 30 10.44 -23.26 -0.67
C SER A 30 9.77 -21.94 -0.31
N PRO A 31 8.67 -21.54 -0.98
CA PRO A 31 7.93 -20.34 -0.63
C PRO A 31 7.39 -20.41 0.80
N LEU A 32 7.62 -19.36 1.60
CA LEU A 32 7.01 -19.24 2.92
C LEU A 32 5.49 -19.11 2.79
N CYS A 33 4.76 -20.00 3.43
CA CYS A 33 3.31 -20.03 3.43
C CYS A 33 2.78 -20.09 4.86
N LEU A 34 1.65 -19.45 5.12
CA LEU A 34 0.93 -19.63 6.37
C LEU A 34 0.29 -21.03 6.40
N GLU A 35 0.67 -21.88 7.35
CA GLU A 35 0.15 -23.26 7.49
C GLU A 35 -1.39 -23.31 7.48
N CYS A 36 -2.05 -22.33 8.11
CA CYS A 36 -3.49 -22.27 8.16
C CYS A 36 -4.15 -22.06 6.77
N LEU A 37 -3.41 -21.64 5.75
CA LEU A 37 -3.96 -21.47 4.40
C LEU A 37 -4.13 -22.82 3.68
N GLU A 38 -3.40 -23.84 4.01
CA GLU A 38 -3.50 -25.17 3.39
C GLU A 38 -4.92 -25.76 3.54
N ASP A 39 -5.52 -25.57 4.72
CA ASP A 39 -6.88 -26.02 4.99
C ASP A 39 -7.96 -25.14 4.33
N LEU A 40 -7.60 -23.90 3.97
CA LEU A 40 -8.53 -22.91 3.40
C LEU A 40 -8.57 -22.89 1.87
N VAL A 41 -7.81 -23.76 1.19
CA VAL A 41 -7.78 -23.85 -0.28
C VAL A 41 -9.13 -24.32 -0.88
N LYS A 42 -9.95 -25.02 -0.10
CA LYS A 42 -11.28 -25.43 -0.54
C LYS A 42 -12.24 -24.23 -0.58
N ILE A 43 -12.60 -23.83 -1.79
CA ILE A 43 -13.59 -22.76 -2.00
C ILE A 43 -14.98 -23.33 -1.68
N PRO A 44 -15.70 -22.79 -0.67
CA PRO A 44 -17.05 -23.23 -0.36
C PRO A 44 -18.01 -22.83 -1.50
N SER A 45 -19.07 -23.61 -1.71
CA SER A 45 -20.06 -23.34 -2.77
C SER A 45 -20.73 -21.96 -2.65
N THR A 46 -20.80 -21.41 -1.46
CA THR A 46 -21.30 -20.04 -1.20
C THR A 46 -20.44 -18.95 -1.85
N ALA A 47 -19.17 -19.22 -2.18
CA ALA A 47 -18.30 -18.27 -2.86
C ALA A 47 -18.70 -18.03 -4.34
N TYR A 48 -19.55 -18.88 -4.91
CA TYR A 48 -20.07 -18.71 -6.27
C TYR A 48 -21.33 -17.84 -6.34
N LEU A 49 -21.85 -17.41 -5.21
CA LEU A 49 -23.02 -16.55 -5.14
C LEU A 49 -22.65 -15.10 -5.45
N TYR A 50 -23.64 -14.36 -5.96
CA TYR A 50 -23.50 -12.91 -6.16
C TYR A 50 -23.20 -12.22 -4.83
N THR A 51 -22.19 -11.38 -4.80
CA THR A 51 -21.72 -10.67 -3.60
C THR A 51 -21.92 -9.17 -3.79
N PRO A 52 -22.32 -8.43 -2.74
CA PRO A 52 -22.37 -6.98 -2.79
C PRO A 52 -21.01 -6.38 -3.21
N SER A 53 -21.04 -5.32 -4.01
CA SER A 53 -19.84 -4.67 -4.54
C SER A 53 -18.87 -4.15 -3.46
N TYR A 54 -19.37 -3.87 -2.27
CA TYR A 54 -18.56 -3.45 -1.13
C TYR A 54 -18.03 -4.60 -0.27
N GLY A 55 -18.37 -5.84 -0.61
CA GLY A 55 -17.92 -7.06 0.07
C GLY A 55 -18.96 -7.67 1.02
N LEU A 56 -18.71 -8.90 1.44
CA LEU A 56 -19.57 -9.63 2.37
C LEU A 56 -19.61 -8.94 3.74
N PRO A 57 -20.79 -8.75 4.34
CA PRO A 57 -20.93 -8.11 5.65
C PRO A 57 -20.04 -8.70 6.73
N GLY A 58 -20.04 -10.02 6.90
CA GLY A 58 -19.23 -10.69 7.92
C GLY A 58 -17.72 -10.46 7.74
N LEU A 59 -17.21 -10.47 6.49
CA LEU A 59 -15.81 -10.16 6.22
C LEU A 59 -15.46 -8.72 6.61
N ARG A 60 -16.32 -7.78 6.30
CA ARG A 60 -16.15 -6.36 6.63
C ARG A 60 -16.16 -6.10 8.14
N GLU A 61 -17.04 -6.77 8.86
CA GLU A 61 -17.14 -6.71 10.32
C GLU A 61 -15.87 -7.26 10.97
N THR A 62 -15.46 -8.47 10.61
CA THR A 62 -14.22 -9.08 11.10
C THR A 62 -13.00 -8.21 10.80
N TRP A 63 -12.92 -7.63 9.59
CA TRP A 63 -11.82 -6.75 9.23
C TRP A 63 -11.81 -5.47 10.06
N ARG A 64 -12.98 -4.88 10.31
CA ARG A 64 -13.12 -3.71 11.18
C ARG A 64 -12.65 -4.00 12.60
N GLU A 65 -13.04 -5.15 13.15
CA GLU A 65 -12.61 -5.60 14.48
C GLU A 65 -11.08 -5.77 14.53
N MET A 66 -10.48 -6.38 13.50
CA MET A 66 -9.03 -6.51 13.38
C MET A 66 -8.33 -5.14 13.32
N ILE A 67 -8.86 -4.19 12.58
CA ILE A 67 -8.30 -2.83 12.51
C ILE A 67 -8.26 -2.20 13.90
N VAL A 68 -9.35 -2.26 14.66
CA VAL A 68 -9.41 -1.72 16.03
C VAL A 68 -8.49 -2.46 16.98
N CYS A 69 -8.46 -3.80 16.89
CA CYS A 69 -7.60 -4.63 17.73
C CYS A 69 -6.09 -4.31 17.53
N LYS A 70 -5.69 -4.15 16.27
CA LYS A 70 -4.29 -3.84 15.91
C LYS A 70 -3.92 -2.36 16.11
N ASN A 71 -4.89 -1.48 16.19
CA ASN A 71 -4.70 -0.04 16.36
C ASN A 71 -5.54 0.48 17.53
N PRO A 72 -5.08 0.31 18.78
CA PRO A 72 -5.85 0.72 19.97
C PRO A 72 -6.25 2.20 19.98
N SER A 73 -5.48 3.06 19.31
CA SER A 73 -5.79 4.49 19.14
C SER A 73 -7.09 4.78 18.40
N LEU A 74 -7.65 3.78 17.70
CA LEU A 74 -8.95 3.88 17.03
C LEU A 74 -10.14 3.53 17.93
N ALA A 75 -9.90 3.06 19.15
CA ALA A 75 -10.96 2.74 20.08
C ALA A 75 -11.84 3.98 20.36
N GLY A 76 -13.14 3.82 20.17
CA GLY A 76 -14.11 4.91 20.34
C GLY A 76 -14.15 5.95 19.21
N LYS A 77 -13.29 5.86 18.20
CA LYS A 77 -13.35 6.74 17.02
C LYS A 77 -14.36 6.24 16.00
N CYS A 78 -15.01 7.19 15.33
CA CYS A 78 -15.96 6.90 14.25
C CYS A 78 -15.22 6.80 12.93
N PHE A 79 -15.35 5.68 12.25
CA PHE A 79 -14.88 5.48 10.87
C PHE A 79 -15.83 4.53 10.14
N SER A 80 -15.84 4.59 8.81
CA SER A 80 -16.72 3.79 7.96
C SER A 80 -16.36 2.30 8.00
N MET A 81 -17.32 1.47 7.61
CA MET A 81 -17.05 0.05 7.36
C MET A 81 -16.06 -0.11 6.21
N PRO A 82 -15.08 -1.03 6.32
CA PRO A 82 -14.17 -1.32 5.23
C PRO A 82 -14.90 -1.72 3.94
N VAL A 83 -14.34 -1.36 2.80
CA VAL A 83 -14.76 -1.84 1.49
C VAL A 83 -13.76 -2.89 1.02
N VAL A 84 -14.26 -4.02 0.54
CA VAL A 84 -13.42 -5.11 0.05
C VAL A 84 -13.00 -4.82 -1.39
N THR A 85 -11.71 -4.92 -1.64
CA THR A 85 -11.13 -4.77 -2.98
C THR A 85 -10.31 -6.01 -3.35
N ASN A 86 -10.05 -6.18 -4.64
CA ASN A 86 -9.20 -7.24 -5.12
C ASN A 86 -7.71 -6.85 -4.94
N ALA A 87 -7.23 -6.99 -3.72
CA ALA A 87 -5.90 -6.59 -3.25
C ALA A 87 -5.63 -5.06 -3.31
N LEU A 88 -4.42 -4.68 -2.90
CA LEU A 88 -4.01 -3.29 -2.67
C LEU A 88 -4.05 -2.42 -3.92
N THR A 89 -3.52 -2.93 -5.05
CA THR A 89 -3.50 -2.19 -6.32
C THR A 89 -4.91 -1.81 -6.78
N HIS A 90 -5.88 -2.71 -6.65
CA HIS A 90 -7.28 -2.40 -6.96
C HIS A 90 -7.84 -1.35 -6.00
N GLY A 91 -7.56 -1.48 -4.69
CA GLY A 91 -7.98 -0.48 -3.69
C GLY A 91 -7.46 0.92 -4.00
N LEU A 92 -6.18 1.03 -4.35
CA LEU A 92 -5.56 2.29 -4.74
C LEU A 92 -6.12 2.83 -6.06
N SER A 93 -6.39 1.96 -7.04
CA SER A 93 -7.03 2.37 -8.30
C SER A 93 -8.43 2.94 -8.07
N VAL A 94 -9.23 2.29 -7.21
CA VAL A 94 -10.55 2.83 -6.83
C VAL A 94 -10.43 4.15 -6.09
N ALA A 95 -9.47 4.28 -5.17
CA ALA A 95 -9.21 5.54 -4.48
C ALA A 95 -8.77 6.64 -5.46
N SER A 96 -7.91 6.32 -6.41
CA SER A 96 -7.50 7.27 -7.46
C SER A 96 -8.70 7.72 -8.30
N TYR A 97 -9.52 6.78 -8.74
CA TYR A 97 -10.75 7.10 -9.50
C TYR A 97 -11.69 8.04 -8.73
N LEU A 98 -11.80 7.88 -7.42
CA LEU A 98 -12.71 8.67 -6.58
C LEU A 98 -12.15 10.04 -6.17
N PHE A 99 -10.83 10.15 -6.05
CA PHE A 99 -10.21 11.28 -5.37
C PHE A 99 -9.16 12.04 -6.18
N VAL A 100 -8.75 11.53 -7.35
CA VAL A 100 -7.72 12.18 -8.19
C VAL A 100 -8.36 12.75 -9.46
N ASP A 101 -8.25 14.05 -9.62
CA ASP A 101 -8.54 14.72 -10.88
C ASP A 101 -7.24 15.04 -11.65
N PRO A 102 -7.28 15.17 -12.98
CA PRO A 102 -6.11 15.57 -13.75
C PRO A 102 -5.50 16.89 -13.22
N GLY A 103 -4.20 16.84 -12.91
CA GLY A 103 -3.46 17.97 -12.35
C GLY A 103 -3.44 18.05 -10.83
N ASP A 104 -4.18 17.21 -10.12
CA ASP A 104 -4.07 17.14 -8.67
C ASP A 104 -2.66 16.76 -8.22
N ARG A 105 -2.23 17.34 -7.10
CA ARG A 105 -0.93 17.05 -6.51
C ARG A 105 -1.05 15.92 -5.49
N ILE A 106 -0.29 14.86 -5.72
CA ILE A 106 -0.15 13.73 -4.82
C ILE A 106 1.21 13.84 -4.12
N ILE A 107 1.19 14.12 -2.83
CA ILE A 107 2.37 14.33 -2.00
C ILE A 107 2.76 12.99 -1.36
N LEU A 108 4.02 12.59 -1.50
CA LEU A 108 4.56 11.36 -0.95
C LEU A 108 6.08 11.47 -0.72
N PRO A 109 6.68 10.60 0.11
CA PRO A 109 8.13 10.52 0.22
C PRO A 109 8.78 10.14 -1.11
N ASP A 110 10.05 10.51 -1.33
CA ASP A 110 10.81 10.16 -2.53
C ASP A 110 11.18 8.68 -2.63
N LEU A 111 11.13 7.93 -1.52
CA LEU A 111 11.27 6.48 -1.49
C LEU A 111 9.89 5.84 -1.44
N PHE A 112 9.31 5.57 -2.58
CA PHE A 112 7.96 5.06 -2.73
C PHE A 112 7.88 3.85 -3.67
N TRP A 113 6.75 3.18 -3.68
CA TRP A 113 6.47 2.06 -4.54
C TRP A 113 6.14 2.52 -5.97
N ASP A 114 6.93 2.08 -6.96
CA ASP A 114 6.85 2.51 -8.37
C ASP A 114 5.44 2.48 -8.98
N ASN A 115 4.57 1.59 -8.49
CA ASN A 115 3.20 1.52 -8.99
C ASN A 115 2.38 2.80 -8.74
N TYR A 116 2.81 3.69 -7.84
CA TYR A 116 2.11 4.95 -7.65
C TYR A 116 2.17 5.85 -8.89
N GLU A 117 3.25 5.81 -9.66
CA GLU A 117 3.34 6.51 -10.95
C GLU A 117 2.26 6.01 -11.92
N LEU A 118 2.08 4.69 -12.00
CA LEU A 118 1.07 4.09 -12.87
C LEU A 118 -0.35 4.41 -12.41
N LEU A 119 -0.58 4.37 -11.09
CA LEU A 119 -1.91 4.53 -10.50
C LEU A 119 -2.37 5.98 -10.45
N PHE A 120 -1.49 6.92 -10.15
CA PHE A 120 -1.89 8.32 -9.94
C PHE A 120 -1.60 9.20 -11.17
N GLU A 121 -0.43 9.06 -11.80
CA GLU A 121 -0.06 9.89 -12.95
C GLU A 121 -0.58 9.31 -14.26
N ALA A 122 -0.13 8.09 -14.62
CA ALA A 122 -0.44 7.53 -15.93
C ALA A 122 -1.93 7.24 -16.11
N ALA A 123 -2.62 6.73 -15.08
CA ALA A 123 -4.02 6.35 -15.19
C ALA A 123 -5.00 7.53 -14.99
N TYR A 124 -4.68 8.46 -14.10
CA TYR A 124 -5.64 9.51 -13.71
C TYR A 124 -5.12 10.94 -13.90
N GLY A 125 -3.90 11.13 -14.40
CA GLY A 125 -3.35 12.44 -14.75
C GLY A 125 -3.01 13.32 -13.54
N GLY A 126 -2.84 12.75 -12.38
CA GLY A 126 -2.29 13.43 -11.22
C GLY A 126 -0.80 13.74 -11.39
N THR A 127 -0.21 14.45 -10.46
CA THR A 127 1.22 14.79 -10.45
C THR A 127 1.83 14.41 -9.12
N LEU A 128 2.78 13.47 -9.13
CA LEU A 128 3.53 13.10 -7.93
C LEU A 128 4.47 14.26 -7.54
N THR A 129 4.41 14.66 -6.28
CA THR A 129 5.27 15.69 -5.71
C THR A 129 5.94 15.12 -4.48
N THR A 130 7.24 14.91 -4.57
CA THR A 130 7.98 14.22 -3.52
C THR A 130 8.72 15.16 -2.57
N PHE A 131 8.99 14.66 -1.37
CA PHE A 131 9.92 15.24 -0.41
C PHE A 131 10.92 14.16 0.03
N PRO A 132 12.15 14.51 0.41
CA PRO A 132 13.10 13.55 0.97
C PRO A 132 12.48 12.83 2.16
N MET A 133 12.41 11.49 2.12
CA MET A 133 11.75 10.69 3.17
C MET A 133 12.41 10.90 4.52
N PHE A 134 13.74 11.05 4.53
CA PHE A 134 14.50 11.18 5.76
C PHE A 134 15.19 12.54 5.89
N ASP A 135 15.23 13.05 7.11
CA ASP A 135 16.09 14.13 7.55
C ASP A 135 16.77 13.69 8.85
N ASN A 136 18.13 13.69 8.85
CA ASN A 136 18.95 13.24 9.98
C ASN A 136 18.58 11.83 10.53
N GLY A 137 18.10 10.93 9.67
CA GLY A 137 17.72 9.56 10.05
C GLY A 137 16.28 9.39 10.58
N HIS A 138 15.52 10.48 10.69
CA HIS A 138 14.11 10.50 11.08
C HIS A 138 13.21 10.79 9.88
N PHE A 139 11.93 10.46 10.00
CA PHE A 139 10.96 10.84 8.98
C PHE A 139 10.88 12.35 8.83
N ASN A 140 10.95 12.86 7.62
CA ASN A 140 11.07 14.29 7.33
C ASN A 140 9.71 15.00 7.37
N VAL A 141 9.15 15.15 8.57
CA VAL A 141 7.89 15.86 8.80
C VAL A 141 7.94 17.31 8.29
N ALA A 142 9.09 18.00 8.44
CA ALA A 142 9.25 19.36 7.97
C ALA A 142 9.20 19.47 6.43
N GLY A 143 9.67 18.44 5.72
CA GLY A 143 9.56 18.34 4.27
C GLY A 143 8.11 18.18 3.81
N LEU A 144 7.37 17.31 4.48
CA LEU A 144 5.94 17.13 4.26
C LEU A 144 5.17 18.43 4.53
N ASP A 145 5.38 19.05 5.68
CA ASP A 145 4.70 20.28 6.10
C ASP A 145 4.87 21.42 5.09
N ARG A 146 6.10 21.62 4.60
CA ARG A 146 6.37 22.61 3.53
C ARG A 146 5.52 22.39 2.28
N LEU A 147 5.33 21.14 1.87
CA LEU A 147 4.50 20.83 0.70
C LEU A 147 3.01 21.02 1.01
N LEU A 148 2.57 20.73 2.22
CA LEU A 148 1.20 20.96 2.66
C LEU A 148 0.86 22.45 2.72
N GLN A 149 1.79 23.30 3.13
CA GLN A 149 1.61 24.77 3.18
C GLN A 149 1.75 25.44 1.81
N SER A 150 2.29 24.77 0.81
CA SER A 150 2.46 25.35 -0.54
C SER A 150 1.11 25.75 -1.14
N PRO A 151 1.05 26.82 -1.96
CA PRO A 151 -0.19 27.24 -2.64
C PRO A 151 -0.78 26.11 -3.50
N GLY A 152 -2.09 26.05 -3.58
CA GLY A 152 -2.84 25.07 -4.36
C GLY A 152 -4.11 24.64 -3.61
N GLU A 153 -5.12 24.19 -4.36
CA GLU A 153 -6.44 23.94 -3.78
C GLU A 153 -6.45 22.64 -2.99
N ARG A 154 -6.45 21.51 -3.67
CA ARG A 154 -6.54 20.18 -3.07
C ARG A 154 -5.18 19.48 -3.12
N LYS A 155 -4.85 18.81 -2.06
CA LYS A 155 -3.65 17.98 -1.98
C LYS A 155 -4.05 16.61 -1.45
N LEU A 156 -3.53 15.58 -2.08
CA LEU A 156 -3.62 14.21 -1.57
C LEU A 156 -2.26 13.82 -1.01
N VAL A 157 -2.27 13.14 0.12
CA VAL A 157 -1.06 12.63 0.76
C VAL A 157 -1.11 11.13 0.78
N VAL A 158 -0.04 10.49 0.30
CA VAL A 158 0.12 9.04 0.36
C VAL A 158 1.27 8.71 1.29
N LEU A 159 0.93 8.12 2.43
CA LEU A 159 1.90 7.62 3.41
C LEU A 159 1.69 6.12 3.56
N ASN A 160 2.78 5.37 3.55
CA ASN A 160 2.77 3.92 3.66
C ASN A 160 3.75 3.49 4.75
N PHE A 161 3.24 2.89 5.83
CA PHE A 161 4.03 2.35 6.93
C PHE A 161 3.53 0.95 7.33
N PRO A 162 4.42 -0.06 7.47
CA PRO A 162 5.84 -0.04 7.05
C PRO A 162 5.99 0.33 5.57
N ASN A 163 6.96 1.20 5.28
CA ASN A 163 7.14 1.74 3.92
C ASN A 163 7.66 0.67 2.96
N ASN A 164 7.10 0.63 1.78
CA ASN A 164 7.66 -0.09 0.65
C ASN A 164 8.36 0.93 -0.28
N PRO A 165 9.72 0.88 -0.51
CA PRO A 165 10.57 -0.31 -0.31
C PRO A 165 11.44 -0.32 0.96
N THR A 166 11.46 0.73 1.79
CA THR A 166 12.48 0.91 2.83
C THR A 166 12.27 0.05 4.08
N GLY A 167 11.04 -0.44 4.33
CA GLY A 167 10.66 -1.11 5.57
C GLY A 167 10.51 -0.19 6.78
N TYR A 168 10.71 1.12 6.60
CA TYR A 168 10.62 2.09 7.69
C TYR A 168 9.19 2.19 8.24
N THR A 169 9.09 2.28 9.56
CA THR A 169 7.84 2.57 10.28
C THR A 169 8.07 3.81 11.13
N ALA A 170 7.15 4.76 11.03
CA ALA A 170 7.17 5.97 11.86
C ALA A 170 7.12 5.62 13.35
N THR A 171 7.86 6.36 14.15
CA THR A 171 7.87 6.26 15.61
C THR A 171 6.85 7.20 16.24
N GLU A 172 6.68 7.12 17.57
CA GLU A 172 5.83 8.08 18.29
C GLU A 172 6.43 9.51 18.31
N ASP A 173 7.72 9.62 18.08
CA ASP A 173 8.44 10.90 18.04
C ASP A 173 8.40 11.57 16.65
N ASP A 174 8.05 10.84 15.60
CA ASP A 174 7.84 11.34 14.24
C ASP A 174 6.43 11.92 14.08
#